data_47ad1dfea4a0530d8bdaf6741780acdf
#
_entry.id   47ad1dfea4a0530d8bdaf6741780acdf
#
_cell.length_a   1.000
_cell.length_b   1.000
_cell.length_c   1.000
_cell.angle_alpha   90.00
_cell.angle_beta   90.00
_cell.angle_gamma   90.00
#
_symmetry.space_group_name_H-M   'P 1'
#
loop_
_entity.id
_entity.type
_entity.pdbx_description
1 polymer ?
#
loop_
_entity_poly.entity_id
_entity_poly.type
_entity_poly.pdbx_seq_one_letter_code
_entity_poly.pdbx_strand_id
1 'polypeptide(L)'
;MKIGIIGAGKFGLVLARIAAENSNEVLIHSRRTNEVESLNTKNESLSGFSFNGMTISATQDLERLNECDALLVTVASKDFIESISKLNFKTYEGKFVSCVKGFDKKSGKLMTEVLIDEFNIDSNNVFVLSGPNLSKELGNQELTGTVVAGEDEIFIDELCLSLIHI
;
A
#
# COMPACT_ATOMS: atom_id res chain seq x y z
N MET A 1 -12.54 -1.55 5.41
CA MET A 1 -12.11 -1.51 3.97
C MET A 1 -11.35 -2.78 3.61
N LYS A 2 -11.27 -3.09 2.32
CA LYS A 2 -10.31 -4.04 1.76
C LYS A 2 -9.11 -3.26 1.20
N ILE A 3 -7.95 -3.43 1.80
CA ILE A 3 -6.74 -2.66 1.46
C ILE A 3 -5.75 -3.56 0.73
N GLY A 4 -5.38 -3.14 -0.48
CA GLY A 4 -4.32 -3.77 -1.26
C GLY A 4 -2.96 -3.14 -0.96
N ILE A 5 -1.93 -3.94 -0.71
CA ILE A 5 -0.55 -3.47 -0.52
C ILE A 5 0.28 -3.92 -1.71
N ILE A 6 0.77 -3.00 -2.52
CA ILE A 6 1.71 -3.30 -3.62
C ILE A 6 3.13 -3.17 -3.11
N GLY A 7 3.76 -4.31 -2.86
CA GLY A 7 5.12 -4.40 -2.35
C GLY A 7 5.22 -4.98 -0.94
N ALA A 8 5.69 -6.23 -0.83
CA ALA A 8 5.96 -6.91 0.43
C ALA A 8 7.37 -6.60 0.97
N GLY A 9 7.75 -5.32 0.96
CA GLY A 9 8.91 -4.79 1.65
C GLY A 9 8.61 -4.49 3.12
N LYS A 10 9.64 -4.14 3.92
CA LYS A 10 9.45 -3.85 5.35
C LYS A 10 8.35 -2.82 5.61
N PHE A 11 8.30 -1.74 4.84
CA PHE A 11 7.29 -0.69 5.03
C PHE A 11 5.89 -1.17 4.65
N GLY A 12 5.74 -1.87 3.51
CA GLY A 12 4.47 -2.44 3.09
C GLY A 12 3.91 -3.47 4.09
N LEU A 13 4.78 -4.33 4.64
CA LEU A 13 4.37 -5.32 5.64
C LEU A 13 3.94 -4.66 6.96
N VAL A 14 4.60 -3.57 7.36
CA VAL A 14 4.20 -2.82 8.56
C VAL A 14 2.85 -2.14 8.35
N LEU A 15 2.62 -1.48 7.20
CA LEU A 15 1.32 -0.89 6.89
C LEU A 15 0.22 -1.95 6.78
N ALA A 16 0.53 -3.11 6.18
CA ALA A 16 -0.39 -4.26 6.13
C ALA A 16 -0.81 -4.71 7.53
N ARG A 17 0.15 -4.80 8.47
CA ARG A 17 -0.12 -5.16 9.85
C ARG A 17 -1.00 -4.15 10.55
N ILE A 18 -0.67 -2.85 10.47
CA ILE A 18 -1.46 -1.78 11.09
C ILE A 18 -2.89 -1.78 10.55
N ALA A 19 -3.06 -1.87 9.22
CA ALA A 19 -4.38 -1.94 8.61
C ALA A 19 -5.19 -3.15 9.10
N ALA A 20 -4.57 -4.32 9.20
CA ALA A 20 -5.23 -5.53 9.68
C ALA A 20 -5.57 -5.48 11.18
N GLU A 21 -4.71 -4.87 12.01
CA GLU A 21 -4.99 -4.60 13.44
C GLU A 21 -6.22 -3.70 13.62
N ASN A 22 -6.46 -2.79 12.68
CA ASN A 22 -7.66 -1.94 12.63
C ASN A 22 -8.84 -2.56 11.86
N SER A 23 -8.92 -3.90 11.85
CA SER A 23 -10.04 -4.67 11.30
C SER A 23 -10.29 -4.51 9.79
N ASN A 24 -9.27 -4.13 9.03
CA ASN A 24 -9.34 -4.15 7.58
C ASN A 24 -8.97 -5.53 7.03
N GLU A 25 -9.57 -5.92 5.90
CA GLU A 25 -9.10 -7.03 5.09
C GLU A 25 -7.90 -6.57 4.28
N VAL A 26 -6.78 -7.30 4.32
CA VAL A 26 -5.56 -6.90 3.62
C VAL A 26 -5.12 -7.93 2.61
N LEU A 27 -4.91 -7.47 1.36
CA LEU A 27 -4.34 -8.26 0.27
C LEU A 27 -2.96 -7.73 -0.10
N ILE A 28 -1.92 -8.55 0.14
CA ILE A 28 -0.53 -8.17 -0.13
C ILE A 28 -0.09 -8.73 -1.49
N HIS A 29 0.30 -7.86 -2.41
CA HIS A 29 0.92 -8.28 -3.65
C HIS A 29 2.44 -8.34 -3.50
N SER A 30 3.02 -9.49 -3.89
CA SER A 30 4.46 -9.70 -3.96
C SER A 30 4.84 -10.45 -5.23
N ARG A 31 5.93 -10.05 -5.88
CA ARG A 31 6.53 -10.79 -7.01
C ARG A 31 7.24 -12.07 -6.57
N ARG A 32 7.50 -12.23 -5.27
CA ARG A 32 8.24 -13.37 -4.71
C ARG A 32 7.28 -14.48 -4.30
N THR A 33 7.33 -15.61 -5.01
CA THR A 33 6.47 -16.78 -4.75
C THR A 33 6.60 -17.27 -3.30
N ASN A 34 7.82 -17.41 -2.80
CA ASN A 34 8.07 -17.86 -1.44
C ASN A 34 7.54 -16.91 -0.35
N GLU A 35 7.48 -15.59 -0.61
CA GLU A 35 6.85 -14.63 0.29
C GLU A 35 5.34 -14.83 0.34
N VAL A 36 4.71 -15.00 -0.83
CA VAL A 36 3.27 -15.26 -0.94
C VAL A 36 2.88 -16.58 -0.26
N GLU A 37 3.65 -17.63 -0.48
CA GLU A 37 3.44 -18.92 0.19
C GLU A 37 3.57 -18.82 1.71
N SER A 38 4.61 -18.12 2.21
CA SER A 38 4.83 -17.96 3.65
C SER A 38 3.69 -17.19 4.30
N LEU A 39 3.27 -16.06 3.69
CA LEU A 39 2.15 -15.26 4.19
C LEU A 39 0.84 -16.05 4.24
N ASN A 40 0.54 -16.83 3.18
CA ASN A 40 -0.73 -17.58 3.10
C ASN A 40 -0.76 -18.87 3.94
N THR A 41 0.39 -19.50 4.22
CA THR A 41 0.44 -20.79 4.92
C THR A 41 0.84 -20.68 6.37
N LYS A 42 1.70 -19.71 6.70
CA LYS A 42 2.27 -19.52 8.04
C LYS A 42 1.79 -18.25 8.73
N ASN A 43 1.05 -17.38 8.01
CA ASN A 43 0.74 -16.01 8.46
C ASN A 43 1.99 -15.24 8.90
N GLU A 44 3.10 -15.47 8.20
CA GLU A 44 4.39 -14.86 8.50
C GLU A 44 5.14 -14.51 7.22
N SER A 45 5.74 -13.33 7.19
CA SER A 45 6.62 -12.91 6.10
C SER A 45 8.00 -13.55 6.23
N LEU A 46 8.76 -13.63 5.14
CA LEU A 46 10.15 -14.09 5.16
C LEU A 46 11.09 -13.19 5.99
N SER A 47 10.66 -11.98 6.29
CA SER A 47 11.39 -11.05 7.16
C SER A 47 10.99 -11.12 8.65
N GLY A 48 10.16 -12.09 9.02
CA GLY A 48 9.77 -12.36 10.40
C GLY A 48 8.60 -11.52 10.93
N PHE A 49 7.83 -10.85 10.05
CA PHE A 49 6.59 -10.20 10.47
C PHE A 49 5.48 -11.23 10.59
N SER A 50 4.91 -11.36 11.79
CA SER A 50 3.77 -12.24 12.07
C SER A 50 2.45 -11.49 11.91
N PHE A 51 1.46 -12.18 11.33
CA PHE A 51 0.09 -11.71 11.09
C PHE A 51 -0.95 -12.65 11.73
N ASN A 52 -0.55 -13.39 12.77
CA ASN A 52 -1.44 -14.32 13.46
C ASN A 52 -2.66 -13.61 14.04
N GLY A 53 -3.85 -14.16 13.76
CA GLY A 53 -5.13 -13.57 14.19
C GLY A 53 -5.62 -12.39 13.34
N MET A 54 -4.93 -12.05 12.25
CA MET A 54 -5.29 -10.98 11.35
C MET A 54 -5.88 -11.51 10.04
N THR A 55 -6.74 -10.72 9.40
CA THR A 55 -7.35 -11.05 8.11
C THR A 55 -6.43 -10.56 6.99
N ILE A 56 -5.44 -11.36 6.64
CA ILE A 56 -4.54 -11.09 5.52
C ILE A 56 -4.51 -12.23 4.52
N SER A 57 -4.23 -11.89 3.28
CA SER A 57 -3.88 -12.83 2.22
C SER A 57 -2.81 -12.23 1.32
N ALA A 58 -2.14 -13.06 0.53
CA ALA A 58 -1.11 -12.60 -0.38
C ALA A 58 -1.30 -13.18 -1.77
N THR A 59 -0.85 -12.46 -2.81
CA THR A 59 -0.98 -12.88 -4.20
C THR A 59 0.18 -12.40 -5.06
N GLN A 60 0.45 -13.14 -6.14
CA GLN A 60 1.29 -12.68 -7.25
C GLN A 60 0.48 -12.05 -8.38
N ASP A 61 -0.83 -12.26 -8.37
CA ASP A 61 -1.75 -11.79 -9.38
C ASP A 61 -2.23 -10.37 -9.04
N LEU A 62 -1.84 -9.41 -9.88
CA LEU A 62 -2.26 -8.01 -9.73
C LEU A 62 -3.75 -7.80 -10.01
N GLU A 63 -4.40 -8.65 -10.82
CA GLU A 63 -5.82 -8.50 -11.12
C GLU A 63 -6.70 -8.66 -9.87
N ARG A 64 -6.26 -9.47 -8.90
CA ARG A 64 -6.95 -9.61 -7.61
C ARG A 64 -7.01 -8.32 -6.79
N LEU A 65 -6.11 -7.37 -7.06
CA LEU A 65 -6.13 -6.06 -6.41
C LEU A 65 -7.32 -5.19 -6.86
N ASN A 66 -7.97 -5.52 -7.98
CA ASN A 66 -9.18 -4.82 -8.43
C ASN A 66 -10.35 -4.94 -7.45
N GLU A 67 -10.30 -5.89 -6.52
CA GLU A 67 -11.29 -6.07 -5.47
C GLU A 67 -11.07 -5.15 -4.25
N CYS A 68 -9.96 -4.41 -4.21
CA CYS A 68 -9.60 -3.57 -3.07
C CYS A 68 -10.19 -2.17 -3.19
N ASP A 69 -10.65 -1.61 -2.07
CA ASP A 69 -11.14 -0.23 -1.99
C ASP A 69 -10.00 0.78 -2.14
N ALA A 70 -8.80 0.43 -1.67
CA ALA A 70 -7.61 1.26 -1.76
C ALA A 70 -6.35 0.43 -2.02
N LEU A 71 -5.43 0.98 -2.82
CA LEU A 71 -4.12 0.40 -3.12
C LEU A 71 -3.01 1.28 -2.55
N LEU A 72 -2.31 0.78 -1.52
CA LEU A 72 -1.12 1.43 -0.97
C LEU A 72 0.11 0.93 -1.73
N VAL A 73 0.75 1.82 -2.49
CA VAL A 73 1.92 1.49 -3.30
C VAL A 73 3.18 1.77 -2.48
N THR A 74 3.87 0.72 -2.05
CA THR A 74 4.99 0.76 -1.09
C THR A 74 6.31 0.29 -1.67
N VAL A 75 6.41 0.21 -2.99
CA VAL A 75 7.63 -0.18 -3.71
C VAL A 75 8.67 0.96 -3.73
N ALA A 76 9.90 0.66 -4.14
CA ALA A 76 10.89 1.70 -4.37
C ALA A 76 10.49 2.58 -5.57
N SER A 77 10.85 3.88 -5.56
CA SER A 77 10.48 4.83 -6.62
C SER A 77 10.86 4.36 -8.02
N LYS A 78 12.02 3.72 -8.18
CA LYS A 78 12.49 3.17 -9.45
C LYS A 78 11.61 2.04 -10.01
N ASP A 79 10.88 1.33 -9.15
CA ASP A 79 10.04 0.18 -9.49
C ASP A 79 8.55 0.56 -9.57
N PHE A 80 8.19 1.80 -9.28
CA PHE A 80 6.81 2.26 -9.15
C PHE A 80 6.00 2.02 -10.42
N ILE A 81 6.42 2.61 -11.54
CA ILE A 81 5.72 2.52 -12.82
C ILE A 81 5.58 1.06 -13.26
N GLU A 82 6.67 0.27 -13.19
CA GLU A 82 6.63 -1.14 -13.55
C GLU A 82 5.67 -1.95 -12.67
N SER A 83 5.62 -1.63 -11.38
CA SER A 83 4.80 -2.38 -10.41
C SER A 83 3.31 -2.18 -10.63
N ILE A 84 2.89 -1.03 -11.16
CA ILE A 84 1.47 -0.71 -11.37
C ILE A 84 1.03 -0.81 -12.84
N SER A 85 1.96 -0.78 -13.80
CA SER A 85 1.64 -0.75 -15.25
C SER A 85 0.81 -1.94 -15.75
N LYS A 86 0.77 -3.03 -15.00
CA LYS A 86 -0.02 -4.23 -15.32
C LYS A 86 -1.42 -4.22 -14.69
N LEU A 87 -1.73 -3.23 -13.84
CA LEU A 87 -3.08 -3.06 -13.33
C LEU A 87 -4.01 -2.61 -14.44
N ASN A 88 -5.23 -3.11 -14.41
CA ASN A 88 -6.26 -2.65 -15.35
C ASN A 88 -6.96 -1.40 -14.80
N PHE A 89 -6.38 -0.23 -15.05
CA PHE A 89 -6.92 1.05 -14.60
C PHE A 89 -8.32 1.40 -15.14
N LYS A 90 -8.79 0.67 -16.17
CA LYS A 90 -10.15 0.89 -16.71
C LYS A 90 -11.23 0.25 -15.86
N THR A 91 -10.87 -0.75 -15.08
CA THR A 91 -11.81 -1.52 -14.25
C THR A 91 -11.60 -1.29 -12.75
N TYR A 92 -10.49 -0.67 -12.36
CA TYR A 92 -10.24 -0.36 -10.96
C TYR A 92 -10.85 1.00 -10.60
N GLU A 93 -11.82 0.98 -9.71
CA GLU A 93 -12.56 2.17 -9.24
C GLU A 93 -12.12 2.65 -7.86
N GLY A 94 -11.16 1.95 -7.23
CA GLY A 94 -10.68 2.28 -5.90
C GLY A 94 -9.66 3.42 -5.87
N LYS A 95 -9.14 3.70 -4.70
CA LYS A 95 -8.21 4.79 -4.43
C LYS A 95 -6.75 4.33 -4.51
N PHE A 96 -5.88 5.19 -5.05
CA PHE A 96 -4.43 4.99 -5.08
C PHE A 96 -3.76 5.83 -4.00
N VAL A 97 -2.98 5.20 -3.14
CA VAL A 97 -2.20 5.87 -2.11
C VAL A 97 -0.71 5.64 -2.38
N SER A 98 -0.02 6.68 -2.85
CA SER A 98 1.43 6.61 -2.99
C SER A 98 2.10 6.71 -1.63
N CYS A 99 2.81 5.65 -1.23
CA CYS A 99 3.64 5.62 -0.03
C CYS A 99 5.13 5.76 -0.38
N VAL A 100 5.42 6.12 -1.62
CA VAL A 100 6.78 6.14 -2.19
C VAL A 100 7.43 7.48 -1.92
N LYS A 101 8.66 7.44 -1.41
CA LYS A 101 9.47 8.65 -1.19
C LYS A 101 10.27 8.98 -2.44
N GLY A 102 10.23 10.26 -2.84
CA GLY A 102 11.01 10.79 -3.97
C GLY A 102 10.20 10.98 -5.25
N PHE A 103 10.92 11.12 -6.35
CA PHE A 103 10.40 11.48 -7.67
C PHE A 103 10.69 10.37 -8.69
N ASP A 104 9.90 10.33 -9.77
CA ASP A 104 10.30 9.58 -10.95
C ASP A 104 11.55 10.21 -11.57
N LYS A 105 12.59 9.42 -11.77
CA LYS A 105 13.88 9.92 -12.26
C LYS A 105 13.85 10.38 -13.72
N LYS A 106 12.88 9.92 -14.50
CA LYS A 106 12.78 10.26 -15.93
C LYS A 106 12.04 11.58 -16.14
N SER A 107 10.90 11.72 -15.49
CA SER A 107 10.03 12.89 -15.64
C SER A 107 10.28 13.98 -14.61
N GLY A 108 10.93 13.66 -13.47
CA GLY A 108 11.05 14.56 -12.33
C GLY A 108 9.76 14.78 -11.55
N LYS A 109 8.69 14.04 -11.89
CA LYS A 109 7.37 14.17 -11.28
C LYS A 109 7.28 13.42 -9.95
N LEU A 110 6.38 13.89 -9.07
CA LEU A 110 5.91 13.12 -7.92
C LEU A 110 5.17 11.87 -8.40
N MET A 111 5.16 10.81 -7.59
CA MET A 111 4.45 9.57 -7.96
C MET A 111 2.93 9.78 -8.11
N THR A 112 2.35 10.73 -7.39
CA THR A 112 0.96 11.15 -7.56
C THR A 112 0.72 11.81 -8.93
N GLU A 113 1.63 12.67 -9.38
CA GLU A 113 1.56 13.27 -10.72
C GLU A 113 1.73 12.22 -11.82
N VAL A 114 2.58 11.21 -11.61
CA VAL A 114 2.71 10.07 -12.53
C VAL A 114 1.40 9.28 -12.64
N LEU A 115 0.71 9.02 -11.52
CA LEU A 115 -0.59 8.35 -11.53
C LEU A 115 -1.63 9.12 -12.34
N ILE A 116 -1.70 10.43 -12.16
CA ILE A 116 -2.66 11.31 -12.87
C ILE A 116 -2.30 11.41 -14.36
N ASP A 117 -1.05 11.77 -14.66
CA ASP A 117 -0.66 12.19 -16.02
C ASP A 117 -0.36 11.01 -16.95
N GLU A 118 0.26 9.92 -16.43
CA GLU A 118 0.68 8.80 -17.28
C GLU A 118 -0.33 7.64 -17.27
N PHE A 119 -1.08 7.48 -16.16
CA PHE A 119 -2.10 6.43 -16.05
C PHE A 119 -3.53 6.95 -16.17
N ASN A 120 -3.72 8.28 -16.34
CA ASN A 120 -5.03 8.95 -16.45
C ASN A 120 -5.99 8.63 -15.30
N ILE A 121 -5.46 8.55 -14.07
CA ILE A 121 -6.28 8.36 -12.88
C ILE A 121 -6.82 9.71 -12.45
N ASP A 122 -8.11 9.77 -12.11
CA ASP A 122 -8.75 10.97 -11.59
C ASP A 122 -8.04 11.44 -10.31
N SER A 123 -7.74 12.74 -10.18
CA SER A 123 -7.07 13.32 -9.02
C SER A 123 -7.79 13.04 -7.70
N ASN A 124 -9.12 12.96 -7.72
CA ASN A 124 -9.95 12.56 -6.57
C ASN A 124 -9.69 11.12 -6.08
N ASN A 125 -9.02 10.31 -6.89
CA ASN A 125 -8.67 8.93 -6.54
C ASN A 125 -7.17 8.75 -6.24
N VAL A 126 -6.40 9.85 -6.16
CA VAL A 126 -4.96 9.81 -5.93
C VAL A 126 -4.59 10.51 -4.64
N PHE A 127 -3.89 9.76 -3.77
CA PHE A 127 -3.49 10.20 -2.44
C PHE A 127 -2.00 9.95 -2.22
N VAL A 128 -1.44 10.65 -1.24
CA VAL A 128 -0.09 10.41 -0.74
C VAL A 128 -0.13 10.11 0.76
N LEU A 129 0.64 9.11 1.18
CA LEU A 129 0.95 8.84 2.57
C LEU A 129 2.44 9.10 2.78
N SER A 130 2.78 10.06 3.62
CA SER A 130 4.15 10.49 3.85
C SER A 130 4.37 10.88 5.31
N GLY A 131 5.62 11.15 5.68
CA GLY A 131 5.97 11.61 7.01
C GLY A 131 7.27 11.00 7.52
N PRO A 132 7.70 11.36 8.75
CA PRO A 132 8.85 10.77 9.43
C PRO A 132 8.50 9.39 10.01
N ASN A 133 8.11 8.47 9.14
CA ASN A 133 7.62 7.13 9.48
C ASN A 133 8.64 6.06 9.03
N LEU A 134 9.51 5.66 9.93
CA LEU A 134 10.45 4.58 9.68
C LEU A 134 9.77 3.22 9.95
N SER A 135 9.95 2.27 9.03
CA SER A 135 9.34 0.93 9.16
C SER A 135 9.73 0.19 10.44
N LYS A 136 10.92 0.47 10.99
CA LYS A 136 11.37 -0.13 12.25
C LYS A 136 10.60 0.44 13.44
N GLU A 137 10.43 1.76 13.50
CA GLU A 137 9.71 2.45 14.58
C GLU A 137 8.23 2.06 14.57
N LEU A 138 7.60 2.11 13.39
CA LEU A 138 6.22 1.62 13.21
C LEU A 138 6.06 0.15 13.61
N GLY A 139 7.00 -0.72 13.19
CA GLY A 139 6.98 -2.14 13.52
C GLY A 139 7.14 -2.43 15.01
N ASN A 140 7.82 -1.54 15.75
CA ASN A 140 7.97 -1.59 17.20
C ASN A 140 6.81 -0.88 17.94
N GLN A 141 5.82 -0.36 17.22
CA GLN A 141 4.71 0.43 17.78
C GLN A 141 5.17 1.71 18.49
N GLU A 142 6.30 2.29 18.05
CA GLU A 142 6.79 3.57 18.54
C GLU A 142 5.93 4.72 17.96
N LEU A 143 5.77 5.81 18.71
CA LEU A 143 5.04 6.98 18.25
C LEU A 143 5.73 7.59 17.03
N THR A 144 4.98 7.76 15.95
CA THR A 144 5.47 8.34 14.71
C THR A 144 4.38 9.15 14.05
N GLY A 145 4.77 10.17 13.28
CA GLY A 145 3.83 11.01 12.53
C GLY A 145 3.68 10.55 11.10
N THR A 146 2.45 10.49 10.63
CA THR A 146 2.13 10.22 9.23
C THR A 146 1.10 11.22 8.73
N VAL A 147 1.27 11.69 7.50
CA VAL A 147 0.33 12.60 6.84
C VAL A 147 -0.27 11.88 5.64
N VAL A 148 -1.58 11.96 5.52
CA VAL A 148 -2.32 11.60 4.32
C VAL A 148 -2.81 12.88 3.66
N ALA A 149 -2.64 13.01 2.35
CA ALA A 149 -3.13 14.14 1.58
C ALA A 149 -3.74 13.67 0.24
N GLY A 150 -4.78 14.38 -0.21
CA GLY A 150 -5.52 14.12 -1.43
C GLY A 150 -6.72 15.07 -1.50
N GLU A 151 -7.63 14.88 -2.44
CA GLU A 151 -8.78 15.76 -2.64
C GLU A 151 -10.07 15.26 -1.95
N ASP A 152 -10.21 13.94 -1.70
CA ASP A 152 -11.37 13.33 -1.04
C ASP A 152 -11.14 13.27 0.48
N GLU A 153 -11.69 14.24 1.21
CA GLU A 153 -11.56 14.33 2.67
C GLU A 153 -12.18 13.14 3.41
N ILE A 154 -13.28 12.57 2.87
CA ILE A 154 -13.95 11.43 3.49
C ILE A 154 -13.02 10.22 3.47
N PHE A 155 -12.40 9.95 2.31
CA PHE A 155 -11.45 8.85 2.20
C PHE A 155 -10.19 9.09 3.05
N ILE A 156 -9.71 10.33 3.16
CA ILE A 156 -8.58 10.67 4.05
C ILE A 156 -8.89 10.26 5.49
N ASP A 157 -10.07 10.62 6.00
CA ASP A 157 -10.47 10.25 7.36
C ASP A 157 -10.58 8.73 7.54
N GLU A 158 -11.19 8.02 6.58
CA GLU A 158 -11.28 6.56 6.60
C GLU A 158 -9.90 5.89 6.58
N LEU A 159 -8.98 6.38 5.75
CA LEU A 159 -7.62 5.85 5.68
C LEU A 159 -6.84 6.14 6.95
N CYS A 160 -6.98 7.34 7.51
CA CYS A 160 -6.36 7.69 8.79
C CYS A 160 -6.82 6.75 9.91
N LEU A 161 -8.12 6.48 10.02
CA LEU A 161 -8.67 5.51 10.99
C LEU A 161 -8.15 4.09 10.75
N SER A 162 -7.97 3.71 9.49
CA SER A 162 -7.44 2.38 9.11
C SER A 162 -5.96 2.20 9.46
N LEU A 163 -5.23 3.28 9.63
CA LEU A 163 -3.79 3.28 9.86
C LEU A 163 -3.40 3.88 11.24
N ILE A 164 -4.38 4.17 12.08
CA ILE A 164 -4.10 4.73 13.39
C ILE A 164 -3.50 3.67 14.32
N HIS A 165 -2.42 4.01 14.98
CA HIS A 165 -1.87 3.24 16.08
C HIS A 165 -2.48 3.73 17.39
N ILE A 166 -3.17 2.84 18.05
CA ILE A 166 -3.65 3.10 19.41
C ILE A 166 -2.73 2.41 20.41
#